data_b3811ed8d60047370fd067a89159299b
#
_entry.id   b3811ed8d60047370fd067a89159299b
#
_cell.length_a   1.000
_cell.length_b   1.000
_cell.length_c   1.000
_cell.angle_alpha   90.00
_cell.angle_beta   90.00
_cell.angle_gamma   90.00
#
_symmetry.space_group_name_H-M   'P 1'
#
loop_
_entity.id
_entity.type
_entity.pdbx_description
1 polymer ?
#
loop_
_entity_poly.entity_id
_entity_poly.type
_entity_poly.pdbx_seq_one_letter_code
_entity_poly.pdbx_strand_id
1 'polypeptide(L)'
;KARTGLTPHAWVNARRQQRLHAALPEATSVLAAALQAGYPDGRALYRQAGPRLARPRPASAERLRYAISPCPLGYLLLAASANGVCALLFGDQQGALEAELRQRFASAQLQRDDQGLGDWLNAVLTQLHEPARAAHLPLDLRGTAFQQRVWQALQAIPRGQTRRYGDLAAQLASHPRAIARACASNPLGLLVPCHR
;
A
#
# COMPACT_ATOMS: atom_id res chain seq x y z
N LYS A 1 -27.81 -7.67 3.60
CA LYS A 1 -27.07 -6.53 4.21
C LYS A 1 -26.64 -6.76 5.67
N ALA A 2 -27.36 -7.61 6.42
CA ALA A 2 -27.25 -7.64 7.89
C ALA A 2 -25.93 -8.20 8.47
N ARG A 3 -25.14 -9.00 7.77
CA ARG A 3 -23.91 -9.63 8.32
C ARG A 3 -22.59 -9.11 7.77
N THR A 4 -22.55 -8.47 6.63
CA THR A 4 -21.29 -8.05 5.96
C THR A 4 -21.22 -6.57 5.61
N GLY A 5 -22.29 -5.81 5.72
CA GLY A 5 -22.36 -4.40 5.31
C GLY A 5 -22.24 -4.17 3.78
N LEU A 6 -22.01 -5.25 3.02
CA LEU A 6 -21.83 -5.21 1.57
C LEU A 6 -23.11 -5.57 0.82
N THR A 7 -23.29 -4.99 -0.36
CA THR A 7 -24.31 -5.49 -1.30
C THR A 7 -23.91 -6.89 -1.79
N PRO A 8 -24.85 -7.76 -2.20
CA PRO A 8 -24.53 -9.07 -2.76
C PRO A 8 -23.48 -9.00 -3.87
N HIS A 9 -23.59 -8.03 -4.76
CA HIS A 9 -22.63 -7.79 -5.85
C HIS A 9 -21.24 -7.40 -5.35
N ALA A 10 -21.15 -6.49 -4.37
CA ALA A 10 -19.88 -6.09 -3.78
C ALA A 10 -19.20 -7.25 -3.02
N TRP A 11 -19.99 -8.10 -2.36
CA TRP A 11 -19.48 -9.29 -1.68
C TRP A 11 -18.93 -10.33 -2.66
N VAL A 12 -19.67 -10.61 -3.75
CA VAL A 12 -19.22 -11.53 -4.81
C VAL A 12 -17.92 -11.02 -5.44
N ASN A 13 -17.82 -9.72 -5.72
CA ASN A 13 -16.62 -9.13 -6.30
C ASN A 13 -15.41 -9.19 -5.37
N ALA A 14 -15.60 -8.89 -4.08
CA ALA A 14 -14.53 -9.03 -3.08
C ALA A 14 -14.03 -10.48 -2.98
N ARG A 15 -14.95 -11.46 -3.03
CA ARG A 15 -14.59 -12.88 -2.99
C ARG A 15 -13.90 -13.36 -4.27
N ARG A 16 -14.29 -12.84 -5.44
CA ARG A 16 -13.58 -13.09 -6.70
C ARG A 16 -12.16 -12.54 -6.68
N GLN A 17 -11.97 -11.33 -6.16
CA GLN A 17 -10.64 -10.75 -6.00
C GLN A 17 -9.74 -11.58 -5.07
N GLN A 18 -10.26 -12.04 -3.92
CA GLN A 18 -9.50 -12.92 -3.04
C GLN A 18 -9.08 -14.23 -3.72
N ARG A 19 -10.01 -14.87 -4.44
CA ARG A 19 -9.71 -16.10 -5.21
C ARG A 19 -8.71 -15.85 -6.32
N LEU A 20 -8.81 -14.70 -7.00
CA LEU A 20 -7.86 -14.32 -8.03
C LEU A 20 -6.45 -14.18 -7.46
N HIS A 21 -6.30 -13.46 -6.35
CA HIS A 21 -5.00 -13.31 -5.69
C HIS A 21 -4.42 -14.65 -5.22
N ALA A 22 -5.25 -15.56 -4.75
CA ALA A 22 -4.81 -16.90 -4.35
C ALA A 22 -4.41 -17.78 -5.56
N ALA A 23 -5.09 -17.64 -6.70
CA ALA A 23 -4.82 -18.44 -7.89
C ALA A 23 -3.65 -17.91 -8.74
N LEU A 24 -3.33 -16.62 -8.67
CA LEU A 24 -2.31 -15.97 -9.51
C LEU A 24 -0.92 -16.61 -9.43
N PRO A 25 -0.39 -17.04 -8.25
CA PRO A 25 0.95 -17.65 -8.16
C PRO A 25 1.07 -19.00 -8.88
N GLU A 26 -0.02 -19.76 -8.96
CA GLU A 26 -0.03 -21.13 -9.49
C GLU A 26 -0.60 -21.22 -10.92
N ALA A 27 -1.21 -20.16 -11.42
CA ALA A 27 -1.87 -20.16 -12.71
C ALA A 27 -0.90 -19.93 -13.88
N THR A 28 -1.11 -20.66 -14.96
CA THR A 28 -0.32 -20.54 -16.21
C THR A 28 -0.52 -19.19 -16.92
N SER A 29 -1.62 -18.46 -16.62
CA SER A 29 -1.88 -17.13 -17.14
C SER A 29 -2.85 -16.37 -16.25
N VAL A 30 -2.83 -15.03 -16.35
CA VAL A 30 -3.81 -14.14 -15.65
C VAL A 30 -5.25 -14.49 -16.03
N LEU A 31 -5.48 -14.89 -17.27
CA LEU A 31 -6.81 -15.29 -17.75
C LEU A 31 -7.25 -16.60 -17.08
N ALA A 32 -6.35 -17.58 -16.95
CA ALA A 32 -6.63 -18.83 -16.27
C ALA A 32 -6.97 -18.60 -14.78
N ALA A 33 -6.19 -17.77 -14.09
CA ALA A 33 -6.47 -17.36 -12.72
C ALA A 33 -7.82 -16.65 -12.57
N ALA A 34 -8.16 -15.77 -13.53
CA ALA A 34 -9.42 -15.05 -13.53
C ALA A 34 -10.63 -15.99 -13.71
N LEU A 35 -10.54 -16.94 -14.62
CA LEU A 35 -11.60 -17.95 -14.83
C LEU A 35 -11.77 -18.83 -13.58
N GLN A 36 -10.67 -19.28 -12.94
CA GLN A 36 -10.72 -20.01 -11.67
C GLN A 36 -11.33 -19.18 -10.52
N ALA A 37 -11.07 -17.87 -10.51
CA ALA A 37 -11.65 -16.96 -9.53
C ALA A 37 -13.16 -16.66 -9.76
N GLY A 38 -13.72 -17.11 -10.90
CA GLY A 38 -15.12 -16.96 -11.25
C GLY A 38 -15.45 -15.67 -12.02
N TYR A 39 -14.46 -15.07 -12.71
CA TYR A 39 -14.72 -14.02 -13.69
C TYR A 39 -15.22 -14.66 -15.00
N PRO A 40 -16.28 -14.12 -15.62
CA PRO A 40 -16.83 -14.71 -16.83
C PRO A 40 -15.93 -14.56 -18.04
N ASP A 41 -15.12 -13.52 -18.09
CA ASP A 41 -14.15 -13.25 -19.16
C ASP A 41 -13.04 -12.29 -18.68
N GLY A 42 -12.00 -12.13 -19.49
CA GLY A 42 -10.90 -11.19 -19.23
C GLY A 42 -11.33 -9.71 -19.19
N ARG A 43 -12.37 -9.33 -19.96
CA ARG A 43 -12.88 -7.96 -19.96
C ARG A 43 -13.60 -7.62 -18.65
N ALA A 44 -14.32 -8.58 -18.07
CA ALA A 44 -14.95 -8.43 -16.76
C ALA A 44 -13.89 -8.22 -15.67
N LEU A 45 -12.77 -8.93 -15.75
CA LEU A 45 -11.63 -8.75 -14.88
C LEU A 45 -11.09 -7.30 -14.95
N TYR A 46 -10.79 -6.80 -16.16
CA TYR A 46 -10.23 -5.46 -16.32
C TYR A 46 -11.20 -4.35 -15.96
N ARG A 47 -12.51 -4.52 -16.20
CA ARG A 47 -13.53 -3.54 -15.77
C ARG A 47 -13.65 -3.43 -14.24
N GLN A 48 -13.49 -4.55 -13.53
CA GLN A 48 -13.68 -4.59 -12.08
C GLN A 48 -12.41 -4.35 -11.27
N ALA A 49 -11.26 -4.75 -11.80
CA ALA A 49 -9.97 -4.65 -11.12
C ALA A 49 -9.11 -3.46 -11.55
N GLY A 50 -9.54 -2.72 -12.59
CA GLY A 50 -8.81 -1.59 -13.14
C GLY A 50 -7.50 -1.99 -13.87
N PRO A 51 -6.77 -1.03 -14.45
CA PRO A 51 -5.59 -1.28 -15.28
C PRO A 51 -4.37 -1.85 -14.55
N ARG A 52 -4.47 -2.12 -13.25
CA ARG A 52 -3.37 -2.62 -12.39
C ARG A 52 -3.31 -4.14 -12.21
N LEU A 53 -4.04 -4.91 -12.97
CA LEU A 53 -3.68 -6.31 -13.21
C LEU A 53 -2.55 -6.38 -14.25
N ALA A 54 -1.52 -5.57 -14.07
CA ALA A 54 -0.25 -5.88 -14.65
C ALA A 54 0.11 -7.30 -14.19
N ARG A 55 0.45 -8.19 -15.18
CA ARG A 55 0.92 -9.57 -15.01
C ARG A 55 1.42 -9.82 -13.60
N PRO A 56 1.06 -10.94 -12.95
CA PRO A 56 1.91 -11.44 -11.90
C PRO A 56 3.29 -11.54 -12.54
N ARG A 57 4.19 -10.68 -12.16
CA ARG A 57 5.59 -10.96 -12.41
C ARG A 57 5.81 -12.31 -11.78
N PRO A 58 6.44 -13.28 -12.49
CA PRO A 58 6.87 -14.51 -11.86
C PRO A 58 7.55 -14.11 -10.56
N ALA A 59 7.38 -14.88 -9.51
CA ALA A 59 7.95 -14.64 -8.18
C ALA A 59 9.48 -14.49 -8.17
N SER A 60 10.13 -14.48 -9.34
CA SER A 60 11.51 -14.13 -9.55
C SER A 60 11.67 -12.64 -9.31
N ALA A 61 11.85 -12.35 -8.01
CA ALA A 61 12.69 -11.28 -7.59
C ALA A 61 12.30 -9.89 -8.05
N GLU A 62 11.13 -9.38 -7.57
CA GLU A 62 11.00 -7.94 -7.52
C GLU A 62 12.17 -7.38 -6.73
N ARG A 63 12.93 -6.44 -7.32
CA ARG A 63 14.02 -5.78 -6.62
C ARG A 63 13.48 -4.55 -5.90
N LEU A 64 13.66 -4.51 -4.59
CA LEU A 64 13.39 -3.35 -3.77
C LEU A 64 14.73 -2.83 -3.25
N ARG A 65 14.96 -1.54 -3.43
CA ARG A 65 16.08 -0.86 -2.79
C ARG A 65 15.60 -0.28 -1.47
N TYR A 66 16.48 -0.25 -0.47
CA TYR A 66 16.17 0.40 0.80
C TYR A 66 17.38 1.15 1.34
N ALA A 67 17.09 2.19 2.12
CA ALA A 67 18.09 2.97 2.83
C ALA A 67 17.66 3.17 4.28
N ILE A 68 18.63 3.31 5.17
CA ILE A 68 18.38 3.53 6.60
C ILE A 68 19.19 4.75 7.06
N SER A 69 18.54 5.61 7.84
CA SER A 69 19.19 6.77 8.47
C SER A 69 18.70 6.94 9.91
N PRO A 70 19.56 7.46 10.80
CA PRO A 70 19.11 7.94 12.09
C PRO A 70 18.12 9.11 11.92
N CYS A 71 17.14 9.19 12.82
CA CYS A 71 16.16 10.26 12.86
C CYS A 71 15.76 10.54 14.33
N PRO A 72 15.01 11.60 14.64
CA PRO A 72 14.57 11.89 16.01
C PRO A 72 13.73 10.78 16.67
N LEU A 73 13.19 9.85 15.88
CA LEU A 73 12.39 8.70 16.34
C LEU A 73 13.19 7.38 16.35
N GLY A 74 14.53 7.44 16.46
CA GLY A 74 15.43 6.30 16.35
C GLY A 74 15.99 6.18 14.94
N TYR A 75 15.53 5.20 14.17
CA TYR A 75 15.94 5.00 12.77
C TYR A 75 14.72 5.03 11.84
N LEU A 76 14.96 5.55 10.64
CA LEU A 76 14.02 5.54 9.52
C LEU A 76 14.57 4.60 8.44
N LEU A 77 13.75 3.64 8.02
CA LEU A 77 13.98 2.84 6.83
C LEU A 77 12.99 3.25 5.74
N LEU A 78 13.53 3.62 4.58
CA LEU A 78 12.78 3.88 3.36
C LEU A 78 13.05 2.75 2.36
N ALA A 79 12.00 2.11 1.86
CA ALA A 79 12.13 1.13 0.78
C ALA A 79 11.36 1.59 -0.47
N ALA A 80 11.97 1.33 -1.64
CA ALA A 80 11.46 1.76 -2.92
C ALA A 80 11.52 0.64 -3.97
N SER A 81 10.49 0.59 -4.80
CA SER A 81 10.43 -0.18 -6.04
C SER A 81 10.82 0.69 -7.23
N ALA A 82 10.74 0.13 -8.43
CA ALA A 82 10.86 0.91 -9.68
C ALA A 82 9.75 1.98 -9.85
N ASN A 83 8.64 1.87 -9.11
CA ASN A 83 7.48 2.77 -9.23
C ASN A 83 7.45 3.87 -8.15
N GLY A 84 8.28 3.76 -7.11
CA GLY A 84 8.31 4.73 -6.02
C GLY A 84 8.46 4.09 -4.63
N VAL A 85 8.31 4.91 -3.60
CA VAL A 85 8.40 4.49 -2.20
C VAL A 85 7.27 3.52 -1.87
N CYS A 86 7.60 2.32 -1.38
CA CYS A 86 6.65 1.27 -1.07
C CYS A 86 6.58 0.91 0.42
N ALA A 87 7.56 1.31 1.23
CA ALA A 87 7.50 1.20 2.68
C ALA A 87 8.29 2.32 3.36
N LEU A 88 7.79 2.74 4.51
CA LEU A 88 8.45 3.68 5.43
C LEU A 88 8.28 3.12 6.85
N LEU A 89 9.38 2.74 7.47
CA LEU A 89 9.40 2.10 8.77
C LEU A 89 10.21 2.94 9.76
N PHE A 90 9.76 2.98 11.01
CA PHE A 90 10.45 3.65 12.11
C PHE A 90 10.70 2.63 13.23
N GLY A 91 11.83 2.73 13.90
CA GLY A 91 12.15 1.86 15.03
C GLY A 91 13.51 2.18 15.65
N ASP A 92 13.78 1.56 16.79
CA ASP A 92 14.96 1.85 17.60
C ASP A 92 16.23 1.14 17.10
N GLN A 93 16.08 0.10 16.27
CA GLN A 93 17.21 -0.72 15.80
C GLN A 93 17.12 -0.99 14.31
N GLN A 94 18.23 -0.77 13.58
CA GLN A 94 18.30 -1.01 12.14
C GLN A 94 18.00 -2.46 11.77
N GLY A 95 18.54 -3.44 12.51
CA GLY A 95 18.32 -4.86 12.25
C GLY A 95 16.87 -5.29 12.38
N ALA A 96 16.12 -4.68 13.32
CA ALA A 96 14.69 -4.94 13.48
C ALA A 96 13.89 -4.41 12.27
N LEU A 97 14.23 -3.22 11.77
CA LEU A 97 13.61 -2.63 10.59
C LEU A 97 13.89 -3.47 9.32
N GLU A 98 15.11 -3.96 9.17
CA GLU A 98 15.45 -4.86 8.06
C GLU A 98 14.70 -6.20 8.16
N ALA A 99 14.56 -6.75 9.35
CA ALA A 99 13.80 -7.99 9.57
C ALA A 99 12.32 -7.79 9.23
N GLU A 100 11.73 -6.67 9.67
CA GLU A 100 10.35 -6.31 9.31
C GLU A 100 10.18 -6.13 7.81
N LEU A 101 11.13 -5.44 7.13
CA LEU A 101 11.08 -5.28 5.69
C LEU A 101 11.14 -6.64 4.97
N ARG A 102 12.03 -7.56 5.40
CA ARG A 102 12.12 -8.92 4.84
C ARG A 102 10.82 -9.70 5.06
N GLN A 103 10.21 -9.59 6.22
CA GLN A 103 8.93 -10.25 6.50
C GLN A 103 7.81 -9.69 5.62
N ARG A 104 7.75 -8.36 5.46
CA ARG A 104 6.73 -7.68 4.66
C ARG A 104 6.84 -7.97 3.17
N PHE A 105 8.05 -8.16 2.67
CA PHE A 105 8.36 -8.40 1.24
C PHE A 105 9.15 -9.70 1.05
N ALA A 106 8.64 -10.80 1.60
CA ALA A 106 9.32 -12.09 1.65
C ALA A 106 9.75 -12.65 0.27
N SER A 107 9.04 -12.28 -0.80
CA SER A 107 9.34 -12.70 -2.18
C SER A 107 10.22 -11.72 -2.95
N ALA A 108 10.59 -10.58 -2.37
CA ALA A 108 11.40 -9.56 -3.05
C ALA A 108 12.90 -9.74 -2.78
N GLN A 109 13.73 -9.36 -3.74
CA GLN A 109 15.16 -9.17 -3.53
C GLN A 109 15.38 -7.78 -2.93
N LEU A 110 15.85 -7.74 -1.68
CA LEU A 110 16.14 -6.50 -0.97
C LEU A 110 17.60 -6.12 -1.16
N GLN A 111 17.85 -4.90 -1.63
CA GLN A 111 19.19 -4.35 -1.83
C GLN A 111 19.32 -3.04 -1.04
N ARG A 112 20.32 -2.98 -0.15
CA ARG A 112 20.63 -1.73 0.52
C ARG A 112 21.30 -0.77 -0.47
N ASP A 113 20.82 0.47 -0.54
CA ASP A 113 21.27 1.49 -1.48
C ASP A 113 21.11 2.87 -0.83
N ASP A 114 21.97 3.12 0.17
CA ASP A 114 21.94 4.38 0.93
C ASP A 114 22.26 5.59 0.06
N GLN A 115 23.11 5.44 -0.98
CA GLN A 115 23.46 6.51 -1.90
C GLN A 115 22.35 6.78 -2.92
N GLY A 116 21.82 5.75 -3.57
CA GLY A 116 20.82 5.91 -4.61
C GLY A 116 19.44 6.35 -4.10
N LEU A 117 19.18 6.20 -2.80
CA LEU A 117 17.97 6.68 -2.13
C LEU A 117 18.20 7.87 -1.22
N GLY A 118 19.40 8.42 -1.18
CA GLY A 118 19.81 9.51 -0.28
C GLY A 118 18.92 10.74 -0.39
N ASP A 119 18.60 11.19 -1.60
CA ASP A 119 17.74 12.36 -1.83
C ASP A 119 16.30 12.12 -1.33
N TRP A 120 15.76 10.93 -1.54
CA TRP A 120 14.43 10.58 -1.06
C TRP A 120 14.38 10.47 0.45
N LEU A 121 15.42 9.88 1.04
CA LEU A 121 15.57 9.77 2.48
C LEU A 121 15.67 11.16 3.12
N ASN A 122 16.50 12.04 2.56
CA ASN A 122 16.66 13.41 3.01
C ASN A 122 15.36 14.22 2.91
N ALA A 123 14.57 14.03 1.84
CA ALA A 123 13.28 14.68 1.70
C ALA A 123 12.31 14.25 2.82
N VAL A 124 12.31 12.96 3.20
CA VAL A 124 11.47 12.45 4.31
C VAL A 124 11.99 12.98 5.66
N LEU A 125 13.29 12.99 5.88
CA LEU A 125 13.90 13.54 7.09
C LEU A 125 13.62 15.04 7.22
N THR A 126 13.72 15.79 6.13
CA THR A 126 13.34 17.21 6.11
C THR A 126 11.88 17.40 6.49
N GLN A 127 10.96 16.57 5.98
CA GLN A 127 9.55 16.64 6.38
C GLN A 127 9.33 16.31 7.86
N LEU A 128 10.15 15.46 8.48
CA LEU A 128 10.11 15.18 9.91
C LEU A 128 10.52 16.41 10.75
N HIS A 129 11.58 17.08 10.35
CA HIS A 129 12.11 18.27 11.05
C HIS A 129 11.27 19.53 10.76
N GLU A 130 10.85 19.68 9.52
CA GLU A 130 10.08 20.81 9.02
C GLU A 130 8.75 20.33 8.42
N PRO A 131 7.71 20.07 9.25
CA PRO A 131 6.44 19.54 8.75
C PRO A 131 5.76 20.41 7.69
N ALA A 132 6.14 21.67 7.55
CA ALA A 132 5.67 22.55 6.48
C ALA A 132 6.18 22.13 5.09
N ARG A 133 7.33 21.48 5.01
CA ARG A 133 7.89 20.96 3.77
C ARG A 133 7.39 19.54 3.51
N ALA A 134 6.48 19.39 2.54
CA ALA A 134 6.03 18.07 2.12
C ALA A 134 7.10 17.40 1.24
N ALA A 135 7.43 16.15 1.53
CA ALA A 135 8.20 15.33 0.61
C ALA A 135 7.29 14.92 -0.57
N HIS A 136 7.59 15.45 -1.75
CA HIS A 136 6.91 15.09 -3.00
C HIS A 136 7.66 13.93 -3.66
N LEU A 137 7.40 12.71 -3.21
CA LEU A 137 8.02 11.50 -3.72
C LEU A 137 7.01 10.67 -4.51
N PRO A 138 7.45 9.94 -5.55
CA PRO A 138 6.59 8.95 -6.19
C PRO A 138 6.27 7.85 -5.18
N LEU A 139 4.99 7.49 -5.02
CA LEU A 139 4.54 6.49 -4.08
C LEU A 139 4.05 5.24 -4.81
N ASP A 140 4.55 4.08 -4.41
CA ASP A 140 4.04 2.77 -4.83
C ASP A 140 3.12 2.21 -3.74
N LEU A 141 1.90 2.74 -3.68
CA LEU A 141 0.88 2.35 -2.71
C LEU A 141 0.29 0.99 -3.05
N ARG A 142 0.71 -0.04 -2.32
CA ARG A 142 0.26 -1.43 -2.50
C ARG A 142 -0.84 -1.74 -1.51
N GLY A 143 -2.01 -2.00 -2.02
CA GLY A 143 -3.17 -2.33 -1.21
C GLY A 143 -4.38 -2.65 -2.08
N THR A 144 -5.46 -3.07 -1.43
CA THR A 144 -6.74 -3.28 -2.11
C THR A 144 -7.26 -1.96 -2.69
N ALA A 145 -8.16 -2.02 -3.66
CA ALA A 145 -8.79 -0.82 -4.23
C ALA A 145 -9.43 0.06 -3.15
N PHE A 146 -10.01 -0.54 -2.11
CA PHE A 146 -10.58 0.18 -0.98
C PHE A 146 -9.50 0.90 -0.15
N GLN A 147 -8.41 0.22 0.21
CA GLN A 147 -7.30 0.83 0.94
C GLN A 147 -6.70 2.01 0.16
N GLN A 148 -6.48 1.86 -1.13
CA GLN A 148 -5.97 2.93 -1.99
C GLN A 148 -6.91 4.15 -2.00
N ARG A 149 -8.23 3.94 -2.09
CA ARG A 149 -9.21 5.04 -1.97
C ARG A 149 -9.14 5.75 -0.63
N VAL A 150 -9.00 5.00 0.46
CA VAL A 150 -8.83 5.59 1.81
C VAL A 150 -7.53 6.39 1.88
N TRP A 151 -6.41 5.85 1.43
CA TRP A 151 -5.12 6.54 1.46
C TRP A 151 -5.09 7.80 0.59
N GLN A 152 -5.75 7.79 -0.57
CA GLN A 152 -5.94 8.99 -1.40
C GLN A 152 -6.79 10.05 -0.67
N ALA A 153 -7.87 9.63 -0.01
CA ALA A 153 -8.69 10.54 0.78
C ALA A 153 -7.90 11.14 1.96
N LEU A 154 -7.03 10.37 2.62
CA LEU A 154 -6.15 10.87 3.67
C LEU A 154 -5.14 11.91 3.14
N GLN A 155 -4.55 11.67 1.97
CA GLN A 155 -3.62 12.62 1.34
C GLN A 155 -4.29 13.95 0.97
N ALA A 156 -5.58 13.91 0.65
CA ALA A 156 -6.37 15.10 0.32
C ALA A 156 -6.74 15.96 1.54
N ILE A 157 -6.50 15.48 2.78
CA ILE A 157 -6.76 16.29 3.99
C ILE A 157 -5.66 17.36 4.10
N PRO A 158 -6.01 18.65 4.07
CA PRO A 158 -5.05 19.73 4.20
C PRO A 158 -4.32 19.67 5.54
N ARG A 159 -3.11 20.22 5.59
CA ARG A 159 -2.37 20.35 6.85
C ARG A 159 -3.13 21.25 7.83
N GLY A 160 -3.04 20.92 9.11
CA GLY A 160 -3.77 21.62 10.17
C GLY A 160 -5.25 21.26 10.27
N GLN A 161 -5.76 20.44 9.36
CA GLN A 161 -7.11 19.88 9.43
C GLN A 161 -7.08 18.42 9.86
N THR A 162 -8.14 18.00 10.54
CA THR A 162 -8.37 16.60 10.91
C THR A 162 -9.72 16.12 10.39
N ARG A 163 -9.86 14.82 10.16
CA ARG A 163 -11.12 14.19 9.77
C ARG A 163 -11.40 13.00 10.68
N ARG A 164 -12.64 12.84 11.07
CA ARG A 164 -13.07 11.63 11.80
C ARG A 164 -13.20 10.45 10.83
N TYR A 165 -12.98 9.25 11.30
CA TYR A 165 -13.24 8.05 10.49
C TYR A 165 -14.69 7.97 9.99
N GLY A 166 -15.65 8.54 10.74
CA GLY A 166 -17.05 8.65 10.32
C GLY A 166 -17.22 9.51 9.07
N ASP A 167 -16.53 10.65 8.98
CA ASP A 167 -16.60 11.57 7.84
C ASP A 167 -16.02 10.92 6.58
N LEU A 168 -14.86 10.27 6.71
CA LEU A 168 -14.25 9.52 5.61
C LEU A 168 -15.11 8.32 5.20
N ALA A 169 -15.77 7.66 6.15
CA ALA A 169 -16.65 6.54 5.86
C ALA A 169 -17.90 6.99 5.08
N ALA A 170 -18.48 8.12 5.44
CA ALA A 170 -19.59 8.73 4.69
C ALA A 170 -19.16 9.11 3.27
N GLN A 171 -18.01 9.79 3.12
CA GLN A 171 -17.45 10.17 1.83
C GLN A 171 -17.18 8.97 0.91
N LEU A 172 -16.70 7.84 1.47
CA LEU A 172 -16.31 6.66 0.72
C LEU A 172 -17.40 5.57 0.65
N ALA A 173 -18.62 5.88 1.10
CA ALA A 173 -19.75 4.94 1.21
C ALA A 173 -19.35 3.64 1.93
N SER A 174 -18.74 3.77 3.11
CA SER A 174 -18.16 2.66 3.87
C SER A 174 -18.51 2.75 5.37
N HIS A 175 -17.84 1.95 6.20
CA HIS A 175 -18.01 1.92 7.65
C HIS A 175 -16.73 2.41 8.36
N PRO A 176 -16.82 3.15 9.50
CA PRO A 176 -15.65 3.67 10.22
C PRO A 176 -14.59 2.62 10.57
N ARG A 177 -15.00 1.40 10.95
CA ARG A 177 -14.07 0.29 11.21
C ARG A 177 -13.27 -0.13 9.98
N ALA A 178 -13.86 -0.04 8.78
CA ALA A 178 -13.14 -0.35 7.55
C ALA A 178 -12.09 0.72 7.23
N ILE A 179 -12.41 2.00 7.48
CA ILE A 179 -11.45 3.11 7.39
C ILE A 179 -10.29 2.90 8.37
N ALA A 180 -10.60 2.62 9.65
CA ALA A 180 -9.58 2.37 10.67
C ALA A 180 -8.63 1.22 10.27
N ARG A 181 -9.16 0.11 9.74
CA ARG A 181 -8.33 -1.00 9.24
C ARG A 181 -7.46 -0.60 8.05
N ALA A 182 -7.97 0.19 7.13
CA ALA A 182 -7.19 0.70 6.01
C ALA A 182 -6.08 1.65 6.49
N CYS A 183 -6.34 2.50 7.48
CA CYS A 183 -5.33 3.35 8.13
C CYS A 183 -4.25 2.51 8.83
N ALA A 184 -4.65 1.48 9.60
CA ALA A 184 -3.71 0.58 10.29
C ALA A 184 -2.80 -0.21 9.33
N SER A 185 -3.25 -0.45 8.10
CA SER A 185 -2.47 -1.14 7.07
C SER A 185 -1.63 -0.20 6.19
N ASN A 186 -1.57 1.10 6.52
CA ASN A 186 -0.81 2.08 5.77
C ASN A 186 0.71 1.79 5.83
N PRO A 187 1.37 1.49 4.70
CA PRO A 187 2.80 1.19 4.68
C PRO A 187 3.69 2.45 4.66
N LEU A 188 3.08 3.64 4.49
CA LEU A 188 3.77 4.91 4.25
C LEU A 188 3.32 5.98 5.25
N GLY A 189 3.43 5.69 6.55
CA GLY A 189 2.84 6.45 7.65
C GLY A 189 3.01 7.96 7.57
N LEU A 190 4.15 8.52 7.34
CA LEU A 190 4.38 9.98 7.26
C LEU A 190 3.88 10.57 5.92
N LEU A 191 4.11 9.85 4.82
CA LEU A 191 3.78 10.29 3.45
C LEU A 191 2.29 10.18 3.15
N VAL A 192 1.60 9.23 3.81
CA VAL A 192 0.14 9.11 3.83
C VAL A 192 -0.34 9.39 5.25
N PRO A 193 -0.91 10.60 5.51
CA PRO A 193 -1.10 11.12 6.86
C PRO A 193 -2.34 10.51 7.55
N CYS A 194 -2.26 9.28 8.05
CA CYS A 194 -3.34 8.64 8.81
C CYS A 194 -3.60 9.26 10.20
N HIS A 195 -2.77 10.21 10.60
CA HIS A 195 -2.88 10.98 11.85
C HIS A 195 -3.69 12.27 11.72
N ARG A 196 -4.28 12.54 10.56
CA ARG A 196 -5.10 13.74 10.29
C ARG A 196 -6.60 13.51 10.34
#